data_9120ed1b64c66c14d30e2067e03ea8dd
#
_entry.id   9120ed1b64c66c14d30e2067e03ea8dd
#
_cell.length_a   1.000
_cell.length_b   1.000
_cell.length_c   1.000
_cell.angle_alpha   90.00
_cell.angle_beta   90.00
_cell.angle_gamma   90.00
#
_symmetry.space_group_name_H-M   'P 1'
#
loop_
_entity.id
_entity.type
_entity.pdbx_description
1 polymer ?
#
loop_
_entity_poly.entity_id
_entity_poly.type
_entity_poly.pdbx_seq_one_letter_code
_entity_poly.pdbx_strand_id
1 'polypeptide(L)'
;MLNMKKIYALLMLTLPFLGFAQNTHVVTFKVNTANITVGPNGIYAGGGVIGGSDAVALSDPDGDGIWEGTDTLDGTAGGNFIFFNSPTGSSDWGTKEGLAGLPCADPANYDDRIMPTFTQDTTLEFCFGTCATSTVCPPPPPTPHVTFVVDMTEYSGSYTTVYVNGTFNSWCGTCNPMTDPDGDSIWTTTLALDTGSMEWKFTLDGWTAQENFT
;
A
#
# COMPACT_ATOMS: atom_id res chain seq x y z
N MET A 1 66.15 -12.12 -61.38
CA MET A 1 65.67 -12.53 -60.07
C MET A 1 64.57 -11.58 -59.67
N LEU A 2 63.32 -11.99 -59.76
CA LEU A 2 62.15 -11.12 -59.48
C LEU A 2 61.74 -11.32 -58.04
N ASN A 3 61.85 -10.25 -57.26
CA ASN A 3 61.47 -10.29 -55.84
C ASN A 3 59.95 -9.99 -55.71
N MET A 4 59.14 -11.00 -55.52
CA MET A 4 57.72 -10.86 -55.27
C MET A 4 57.50 -10.46 -53.80
N LYS A 5 57.18 -9.18 -53.56
CA LYS A 5 56.68 -8.69 -52.29
C LYS A 5 55.23 -9.17 -52.09
N LYS A 6 55.00 -10.02 -51.11
CA LYS A 6 53.66 -10.46 -50.71
C LYS A 6 52.95 -9.31 -50.03
N ILE A 7 51.94 -8.75 -50.67
CA ILE A 7 51.02 -7.77 -50.11
C ILE A 7 49.96 -8.56 -49.34
N TYR A 8 49.96 -8.53 -47.99
CA TYR A 8 48.87 -9.01 -47.17
C TYR A 8 47.83 -7.90 -47.11
N ALA A 9 46.72 -8.06 -47.84
CA ALA A 9 45.52 -7.24 -47.65
C ALA A 9 44.85 -7.66 -46.34
N LEU A 10 44.96 -6.81 -45.29
CA LEU A 10 44.21 -7.00 -44.06
C LEU A 10 42.77 -6.57 -44.32
N LEU A 11 41.90 -7.55 -44.57
CA LEU A 11 40.45 -7.36 -44.70
C LEU A 11 39.90 -7.05 -43.28
N MET A 12 39.76 -5.76 -42.91
CA MET A 12 39.02 -5.36 -41.73
C MET A 12 37.53 -5.67 -41.95
N LEU A 13 37.08 -6.77 -41.37
CA LEU A 13 35.67 -7.10 -41.28
C LEU A 13 35.01 -6.15 -40.31
N THR A 14 34.44 -5.06 -40.78
CA THR A 14 33.57 -4.19 -39.98
C THR A 14 32.26 -4.94 -39.75
N LEU A 15 32.18 -5.67 -38.63
CA LEU A 15 30.90 -6.17 -38.10
C LEU A 15 30.05 -4.93 -37.80
N PRO A 16 28.85 -4.79 -38.36
CA PRO A 16 27.93 -3.79 -37.88
C PRO A 16 27.61 -4.16 -36.42
N PHE A 17 27.98 -3.29 -35.49
CA PHE A 17 27.41 -3.33 -34.18
C PHE A 17 25.90 -3.12 -34.36
N LEU A 18 25.13 -4.19 -34.36
CA LEU A 18 23.69 -4.14 -34.12
C LEU A 18 23.56 -3.65 -32.68
N GLY A 19 23.57 -2.34 -32.47
CA GLY A 19 23.11 -1.75 -31.24
C GLY A 19 21.67 -2.19 -31.05
N PHE A 20 21.43 -3.10 -30.12
CA PHE A 20 20.08 -3.31 -29.63
C PHE A 20 19.65 -1.95 -29.07
N ALA A 21 18.69 -1.32 -29.71
CA ALA A 21 18.05 -0.14 -29.15
C ALA A 21 17.49 -0.60 -27.80
N GLN A 22 18.09 -0.13 -26.70
CA GLN A 22 17.59 -0.39 -25.37
C GLN A 22 16.25 0.34 -25.31
N ASN A 23 15.15 -0.39 -25.12
CA ASN A 23 13.78 0.15 -25.14
C ASN A 23 13.44 0.78 -23.77
N THR A 24 14.39 1.55 -23.24
CA THR A 24 14.25 2.23 -21.95
C THR A 24 13.73 3.64 -22.15
N HIS A 25 12.81 4.01 -21.29
CA HIS A 25 12.14 5.31 -21.30
C HIS A 25 12.11 5.88 -19.89
N VAL A 26 12.03 7.20 -19.79
CA VAL A 26 11.83 7.88 -18.51
C VAL A 26 10.38 7.71 -18.08
N VAL A 27 10.19 7.17 -16.88
CA VAL A 27 8.90 7.12 -16.20
C VAL A 27 8.90 8.16 -15.09
N THR A 28 7.96 9.10 -15.18
CA THR A 28 7.70 10.06 -14.10
C THR A 28 6.57 9.52 -13.24
N PHE A 29 6.84 9.29 -11.98
CA PHE A 29 5.83 8.93 -10.97
C PHE A 29 5.31 10.20 -10.33
N LYS A 30 3.98 10.34 -10.26
CA LYS A 30 3.29 11.39 -9.53
C LYS A 30 2.28 10.77 -8.58
N VAL A 31 2.36 11.10 -7.31
CA VAL A 31 1.41 10.60 -6.32
C VAL A 31 0.89 11.72 -5.43
N ASN A 32 -0.42 11.89 -5.42
CA ASN A 32 -1.09 12.83 -4.54
C ASN A 32 -1.31 12.17 -3.17
N THR A 33 -0.90 12.87 -2.12
CA THR A 33 -0.91 12.40 -0.73
C THR A 33 -1.99 13.08 0.12
N ALA A 34 -2.99 13.73 -0.49
CA ALA A 34 -4.04 14.48 0.21
C ALA A 34 -4.82 13.64 1.24
N ASN A 35 -4.84 12.31 1.08
CA ASN A 35 -5.59 11.38 1.94
C ASN A 35 -4.75 10.75 3.05
N ILE A 36 -3.47 11.11 3.17
CA ILE A 36 -2.56 10.54 4.17
C ILE A 36 -1.73 11.63 4.85
N THR A 37 -1.14 11.29 5.98
CA THR A 37 -0.06 12.08 6.57
C THR A 37 1.27 11.50 6.10
N VAL A 38 2.07 12.30 5.41
CA VAL A 38 3.39 11.90 4.95
C VAL A 38 4.35 11.82 6.14
N GLY A 39 5.03 10.69 6.28
CA GLY A 39 6.01 10.47 7.34
C GLY A 39 7.36 11.18 7.06
N PRO A 40 8.28 11.17 8.04
CA PRO A 40 9.48 12.01 8.03
C PRO A 40 10.47 11.73 6.89
N ASN A 41 10.47 10.52 6.31
CA ASN A 41 11.37 10.16 5.22
C ASN A 41 10.77 10.45 3.82
N GLY A 42 9.52 10.97 3.76
CA GLY A 42 8.86 11.29 2.49
C GLY A 42 8.25 10.09 1.76
N ILE A 43 7.98 10.26 0.48
CA ILE A 43 7.31 9.27 -0.37
C ILE A 43 8.32 8.66 -1.35
N TYR A 44 8.13 7.37 -1.63
CA TYR A 44 8.97 6.63 -2.56
C TYR A 44 8.12 5.75 -3.50
N ALA A 45 8.66 5.47 -4.69
CA ALA A 45 8.20 4.40 -5.54
C ALA A 45 9.20 3.24 -5.49
N GLY A 46 8.71 2.02 -5.45
CA GLY A 46 9.53 0.82 -5.37
C GLY A 46 8.72 -0.44 -5.69
N GLY A 47 9.25 -1.58 -5.32
CA GLY A 47 8.64 -2.88 -5.62
C GLY A 47 8.83 -3.33 -7.07
N GLY A 48 8.56 -4.60 -7.34
CA GLY A 48 8.54 -5.19 -8.67
C GLY A 48 9.73 -4.81 -9.54
N VAL A 49 9.45 -4.11 -10.64
CA VAL A 49 10.46 -3.73 -11.64
C VAL A 49 11.33 -2.53 -11.23
N ILE A 50 10.96 -1.82 -10.16
CA ILE A 50 11.69 -0.63 -9.68
C ILE A 50 12.79 -1.01 -8.69
N GLY A 51 12.51 -1.95 -7.76
CA GLY A 51 13.49 -2.38 -6.77
C GLY A 51 13.01 -2.32 -5.33
N GLY A 52 13.87 -1.90 -4.39
CA GLY A 52 13.54 -1.82 -2.97
C GLY A 52 12.46 -0.79 -2.62
N SER A 53 12.00 -0.79 -1.38
CA SER A 53 10.98 0.15 -0.90
C SER A 53 11.42 1.62 -0.90
N ASP A 54 12.71 1.88 -1.02
CA ASP A 54 13.32 3.22 -1.08
C ASP A 54 14.01 3.50 -2.43
N ALA A 55 13.65 2.77 -3.50
CA ALA A 55 14.39 2.79 -4.77
C ALA A 55 14.31 4.15 -5.49
N VAL A 56 13.13 4.75 -5.56
CA VAL A 56 12.92 6.06 -6.21
C VAL A 56 12.32 7.03 -5.21
N ALA A 57 13.14 7.96 -4.73
CA ALA A 57 12.66 9.03 -3.86
C ALA A 57 11.83 10.04 -4.68
N LEU A 58 10.65 10.39 -4.17
CA LEU A 58 9.82 11.44 -4.70
C LEU A 58 10.00 12.71 -3.87
N SER A 59 9.71 13.86 -4.44
CA SER A 59 9.77 15.16 -3.78
C SER A 59 8.56 16.02 -4.12
N ASP A 60 8.21 16.91 -3.21
CA ASP A 60 7.12 17.89 -3.33
C ASP A 60 7.68 19.28 -2.98
N PRO A 61 8.41 19.92 -3.92
CA PRO A 61 9.12 21.16 -3.64
C PRO A 61 8.21 22.39 -3.58
N ASP A 62 7.03 22.36 -4.19
CA ASP A 62 6.04 23.45 -4.18
C ASP A 62 4.97 23.29 -3.11
N GLY A 63 4.92 22.13 -2.43
CA GLY A 63 4.06 21.87 -1.28
C GLY A 63 2.59 21.70 -1.65
N ASP A 64 2.30 21.26 -2.88
CA ASP A 64 0.93 21.05 -3.34
C ASP A 64 0.35 19.68 -2.96
N GLY A 65 1.18 18.83 -2.33
CA GLY A 65 0.81 17.48 -1.91
C GLY A 65 0.94 16.43 -3.02
N ILE A 66 1.48 16.82 -4.18
CA ILE A 66 1.79 15.90 -5.28
C ILE A 66 3.31 15.63 -5.27
N TRP A 67 3.67 14.43 -4.92
CA TRP A 67 5.06 14.00 -4.87
C TRP A 67 5.51 13.44 -6.22
N GLU A 68 6.65 13.89 -6.73
CA GLU A 68 7.15 13.54 -8.06
C GLU A 68 8.58 12.98 -8.02
N GLY A 69 8.85 11.97 -8.86
CA GLY A 69 10.18 11.39 -9.05
C GLY A 69 10.24 10.63 -10.37
N THR A 70 11.46 10.35 -10.84
CA THR A 70 11.68 9.70 -12.14
C THR A 70 12.59 8.49 -12.02
N ASP A 71 12.36 7.50 -12.89
CA ASP A 71 13.26 6.37 -13.13
C ASP A 71 13.35 6.09 -14.63
N THR A 72 14.34 5.28 -15.03
CA THR A 72 14.50 4.84 -16.42
C THR A 72 14.27 3.34 -16.51
N LEU A 73 13.13 2.94 -17.07
CA LEU A 73 12.65 1.56 -17.08
C LEU A 73 12.53 1.01 -18.52
N ASP A 74 12.58 -0.33 -18.63
CA ASP A 74 12.25 -1.03 -19.87
C ASP A 74 10.73 -1.01 -20.09
N GLY A 75 10.28 -0.29 -21.12
CA GLY A 75 8.87 -0.13 -21.43
C GLY A 75 8.16 -1.39 -21.91
N THR A 76 8.91 -2.43 -22.29
CA THR A 76 8.33 -3.69 -22.78
C THR A 76 8.13 -4.74 -21.71
N ALA A 77 8.81 -4.62 -20.56
CA ALA A 77 8.83 -5.64 -19.55
C ALA A 77 7.48 -5.79 -18.80
N GLY A 78 6.74 -4.68 -18.64
CA GLY A 78 5.59 -4.65 -17.72
C GLY A 78 6.03 -4.99 -16.30
N GLY A 79 5.11 -5.43 -15.46
CA GLY A 79 5.41 -5.89 -14.08
C GLY A 79 4.61 -5.16 -13.03
N ASN A 80 5.19 -4.97 -11.86
CA ASN A 80 4.52 -4.35 -10.74
C ASN A 80 5.37 -3.26 -10.11
N PHE A 81 4.74 -2.34 -9.39
CA PHE A 81 5.35 -1.32 -8.53
C PHE A 81 4.36 -0.89 -7.45
N ILE A 82 4.83 -0.14 -6.45
CA ILE A 82 3.98 0.35 -5.37
C ILE A 82 4.58 1.63 -4.79
N PHE A 83 3.76 2.47 -4.13
CA PHE A 83 4.24 3.62 -3.38
C PHE A 83 4.41 3.28 -1.90
N PHE A 84 5.39 3.96 -1.27
CA PHE A 84 5.73 3.79 0.14
C PHE A 84 5.69 5.14 0.85
N ASN A 85 5.17 5.12 2.08
CA ASN A 85 5.15 6.29 2.96
C ASN A 85 6.23 6.17 4.03
N SER A 86 7.30 6.93 3.85
CA SER A 86 8.39 7.03 4.84
C SER A 86 9.15 5.72 5.14
N PRO A 87 9.59 4.95 4.13
CA PRO A 87 10.37 3.75 4.38
C PRO A 87 11.68 4.08 5.08
N THR A 88 12.18 3.14 5.89
CA THR A 88 13.44 3.25 6.65
C THR A 88 14.61 2.56 5.97
N GLY A 89 14.41 1.99 4.79
CA GLY A 89 15.42 1.30 3.97
C GLY A 89 14.77 0.38 2.94
N SER A 90 15.58 -0.22 2.09
CA SER A 90 15.16 -0.96 0.87
C SER A 90 14.32 -2.22 1.08
N SER A 91 14.09 -2.62 2.32
CA SER A 91 13.29 -3.80 2.68
C SER A 91 12.14 -3.47 3.63
N ASP A 92 11.77 -2.20 3.74
CA ASP A 92 10.66 -1.76 4.60
C ASP A 92 9.33 -1.84 3.85
N TRP A 93 8.86 -3.07 3.63
CA TRP A 93 7.61 -3.36 2.92
C TRP A 93 6.36 -3.04 3.73
N GLY A 94 6.47 -2.79 5.03
CA GLY A 94 5.36 -2.45 5.91
C GLY A 94 4.80 -1.04 5.70
N THR A 95 5.55 -0.18 5.01
CA THR A 95 5.17 1.22 4.75
C THR A 95 4.50 1.43 3.38
N LYS A 96 4.25 0.35 2.63
CA LYS A 96 3.58 0.43 1.34
C LYS A 96 2.11 0.83 1.46
N GLU A 97 1.58 1.45 0.42
CA GLU A 97 0.15 1.74 0.31
C GLU A 97 -0.70 0.45 0.32
N GLY A 98 -1.91 0.53 0.86
CA GLY A 98 -2.84 -0.60 0.92
C GLY A 98 -3.78 -0.60 -0.28
N LEU A 99 -3.63 -1.58 -1.19
CA LEU A 99 -4.47 -1.72 -2.37
C LEU A 99 -5.24 -3.05 -2.41
N ALA A 100 -5.15 -3.85 -1.35
CA ALA A 100 -5.80 -5.16 -1.29
C ALA A 100 -7.30 -5.10 -1.64
N GLY A 101 -7.71 -5.93 -2.60
CA GLY A 101 -9.10 -5.98 -3.07
C GLY A 101 -9.51 -4.86 -4.03
N LEU A 102 -8.63 -3.91 -4.35
CA LEU A 102 -8.89 -2.86 -5.32
C LEU A 102 -8.60 -3.33 -6.76
N PRO A 103 -9.29 -2.78 -7.78
CA PRO A 103 -9.16 -3.25 -9.17
C PRO A 103 -7.81 -2.94 -9.82
N CYS A 104 -7.00 -2.05 -9.27
CA CYS A 104 -5.65 -1.73 -9.74
C CYS A 104 -4.55 -2.56 -9.07
N ALA A 105 -4.91 -3.37 -8.08
CA ALA A 105 -4.00 -4.25 -7.38
C ALA A 105 -3.82 -5.58 -8.13
N ASP A 106 -2.61 -6.12 -8.11
CA ASP A 106 -2.32 -7.46 -8.58
C ASP A 106 -2.19 -8.42 -7.37
N PRO A 107 -3.24 -9.22 -7.06
CA PRO A 107 -3.21 -10.10 -5.90
C PRO A 107 -2.18 -11.24 -6.02
N ALA A 108 -1.67 -11.52 -7.23
CA ALA A 108 -0.58 -12.48 -7.43
C ALA A 108 0.78 -11.90 -7.06
N ASN A 109 0.89 -10.57 -6.93
CA ASN A 109 2.10 -9.82 -6.61
C ASN A 109 1.86 -8.88 -5.43
N TYR A 110 1.43 -9.43 -4.31
CA TYR A 110 1.27 -8.73 -3.03
C TYR A 110 0.37 -7.49 -3.07
N ASP A 111 -0.62 -7.46 -3.96
CA ASP A 111 -1.51 -6.33 -4.20
C ASP A 111 -0.79 -5.06 -4.67
N ASP A 112 0.35 -5.20 -5.34
CA ASP A 112 1.07 -4.09 -5.94
C ASP A 112 0.36 -3.59 -7.23
N ARG A 113 0.63 -2.36 -7.65
CA ARG A 113 0.11 -1.79 -8.90
C ARG A 113 0.69 -2.51 -10.10
N ILE A 114 -0.12 -2.68 -11.13
CA ILE A 114 0.35 -3.20 -12.42
C ILE A 114 1.06 -2.06 -13.17
N MET A 115 2.32 -2.29 -13.56
CA MET A 115 3.08 -1.40 -14.43
C MET A 115 2.59 -1.56 -15.87
N PRO A 116 2.06 -0.51 -16.52
CA PRO A 116 1.70 -0.59 -17.92
C PRO A 116 2.95 -0.74 -18.81
N THR A 117 2.79 -1.30 -20.01
CA THR A 117 3.82 -1.22 -21.05
C THR A 117 3.80 0.15 -21.71
N PHE A 118 4.97 0.66 -22.11
CA PHE A 118 5.11 1.96 -22.75
C PHE A 118 6.23 1.94 -23.81
N THR A 119 6.13 2.81 -24.80
CA THR A 119 7.07 2.92 -25.93
C THR A 119 7.70 4.30 -26.06
N GLN A 120 7.48 5.16 -25.06
CA GLN A 120 7.97 6.52 -24.95
C GLN A 120 8.02 6.94 -23.49
N ASP A 121 8.66 8.05 -23.20
CA ASP A 121 8.64 8.65 -21.87
C ASP A 121 7.19 8.84 -21.40
N THR A 122 6.93 8.46 -20.16
CA THR A 122 5.57 8.31 -19.64
C THR A 122 5.45 8.92 -18.25
N THR A 123 4.30 9.53 -17.96
CA THR A 123 3.93 9.98 -16.63
C THR A 123 2.82 9.08 -16.09
N LEU A 124 3.01 8.57 -14.89
CA LEU A 124 2.05 7.76 -14.15
C LEU A 124 1.57 8.57 -12.94
N GLU A 125 0.28 8.92 -12.94
CA GLU A 125 -0.33 9.76 -11.90
C GLU A 125 -1.32 8.94 -11.09
N PHE A 126 -1.23 9.04 -9.74
CA PHE A 126 -2.08 8.28 -8.84
C PHE A 126 -2.42 9.07 -7.57
N CYS A 127 -3.46 8.63 -6.87
CA CYS A 127 -3.67 8.94 -5.47
C CYS A 127 -3.15 7.80 -4.60
N PHE A 128 -2.41 8.11 -3.55
CA PHE A 128 -1.89 7.12 -2.61
C PHE A 128 -3.02 6.29 -2.01
N GLY A 129 -2.89 4.97 -2.03
CA GLY A 129 -3.86 4.03 -1.47
C GLY A 129 -5.17 3.87 -2.24
N THR A 130 -5.26 4.37 -3.48
CA THR A 130 -6.47 4.25 -4.31
C THR A 130 -6.14 3.88 -5.75
N CYS A 131 -7.15 3.49 -6.53
CA CYS A 131 -6.99 3.27 -7.99
C CYS A 131 -7.20 4.53 -8.84
N ALA A 132 -7.42 5.68 -8.25
CA ALA A 132 -7.58 6.91 -9.03
C ALA A 132 -6.26 7.26 -9.75
N THR A 133 -6.34 7.48 -11.06
CA THR A 133 -5.21 7.81 -11.96
C THR A 133 -5.19 9.30 -12.26
N SER A 134 -5.39 10.13 -11.26
CA SER A 134 -5.52 11.57 -11.38
C SER A 134 -4.90 12.24 -10.17
N THR A 135 -4.43 13.46 -10.34
CA THR A 135 -3.99 14.31 -9.23
C THR A 135 -5.14 14.81 -8.36
N VAL A 136 -6.39 14.56 -8.75
CA VAL A 136 -7.58 14.84 -7.93
C VAL A 136 -7.97 13.55 -7.20
N CYS A 137 -7.59 13.46 -5.93
CA CYS A 137 -7.91 12.31 -5.10
C CYS A 137 -9.36 12.33 -4.65
N PRO A 138 -10.11 11.23 -4.78
CA PRO A 138 -11.39 11.11 -4.11
C PRO A 138 -11.16 11.20 -2.59
N PRO A 139 -12.09 11.77 -1.82
CA PRO A 139 -12.00 11.70 -0.37
C PRO A 139 -11.94 10.22 0.06
N PRO A 140 -11.21 9.89 1.15
CA PRO A 140 -11.20 8.54 1.68
C PRO A 140 -12.66 8.12 1.96
N PRO A 141 -13.01 6.86 1.72
CA PRO A 141 -14.34 6.37 2.07
C PRO A 141 -14.57 6.62 3.58
N PRO A 142 -15.77 7.00 3.99
CA PRO A 142 -16.07 7.22 5.38
C PRO A 142 -15.78 5.92 6.16
N THR A 143 -15.10 6.04 7.29
CA THR A 143 -14.83 4.88 8.17
C THR A 143 -16.17 4.26 8.59
N PRO A 144 -16.42 2.98 8.35
CA PRO A 144 -17.66 2.33 8.74
C PRO A 144 -17.85 2.40 10.25
N HIS A 145 -19.10 2.66 10.66
CA HIS A 145 -19.50 2.57 12.06
C HIS A 145 -20.16 1.23 12.32
N VAL A 146 -19.59 0.44 13.24
CA VAL A 146 -20.12 -0.85 13.66
C VAL A 146 -20.74 -0.70 15.04
N THR A 147 -22.02 -1.03 15.16
CA THR A 147 -22.71 -1.06 16.45
C THR A 147 -22.70 -2.49 16.98
N PHE A 148 -22.11 -2.67 18.15
CA PHE A 148 -22.13 -3.89 18.91
C PHE A 148 -23.31 -3.83 19.88
N VAL A 149 -24.06 -4.93 19.98
CA VAL A 149 -25.22 -5.08 20.85
C VAL A 149 -25.14 -6.44 21.51
N VAL A 150 -25.30 -6.49 22.83
CA VAL A 150 -25.39 -7.74 23.57
C VAL A 150 -26.53 -7.70 24.57
N ASP A 151 -27.35 -8.75 24.57
CA ASP A 151 -28.42 -8.98 25.53
C ASP A 151 -27.86 -9.77 26.71
N MET A 152 -27.89 -9.16 27.90
CA MET A 152 -27.37 -9.72 29.14
C MET A 152 -28.49 -10.27 30.07
N THR A 153 -29.74 -10.33 29.63
CA THR A 153 -30.89 -10.77 30.43
C THR A 153 -30.74 -12.19 30.96
N GLU A 154 -30.10 -13.08 30.20
CA GLU A 154 -29.86 -14.47 30.61
C GLU A 154 -28.59 -14.68 31.44
N TYR A 155 -27.77 -13.63 31.63
CA TYR A 155 -26.54 -13.75 32.41
C TYR A 155 -26.81 -13.59 33.88
N SER A 156 -26.60 -14.66 34.65
CA SER A 156 -26.91 -14.69 36.11
C SER A 156 -25.73 -14.26 37.02
N GLY A 157 -24.56 -13.96 36.45
CA GLY A 157 -23.39 -13.50 37.17
C GLY A 157 -23.47 -12.02 37.54
N SER A 158 -22.59 -11.57 38.47
CA SER A 158 -22.46 -10.15 38.78
C SER A 158 -21.41 -9.51 37.91
N TYR A 159 -21.70 -8.32 37.39
CA TYR A 159 -20.78 -7.49 36.60
C TYR A 159 -21.12 -6.01 36.79
N THR A 160 -20.19 -5.14 36.44
CA THR A 160 -20.37 -3.68 36.48
C THR A 160 -20.43 -3.10 35.08
N THR A 161 -19.60 -3.57 34.14
CA THR A 161 -19.52 -3.03 32.81
C THR A 161 -19.25 -4.14 31.79
N VAL A 162 -19.92 -4.07 30.67
CA VAL A 162 -19.66 -4.90 29.48
C VAL A 162 -18.70 -4.17 28.58
N TYR A 163 -17.79 -4.90 27.96
CA TYR A 163 -16.82 -4.37 26.99
C TYR A 163 -16.84 -5.20 25.72
N VAL A 164 -16.51 -4.56 24.59
CA VAL A 164 -16.19 -5.28 23.36
C VAL A 164 -14.69 -5.22 23.11
N ASN A 165 -14.08 -6.37 22.95
CA ASN A 165 -12.66 -6.54 22.71
C ASN A 165 -12.40 -7.33 21.44
N GLY A 166 -11.33 -7.00 20.73
CA GLY A 166 -11.00 -7.66 19.47
C GLY A 166 -9.65 -7.25 18.94
N THR A 167 -9.36 -7.70 17.72
CA THR A 167 -8.13 -7.34 17.00
C THR A 167 -8.02 -5.83 16.79
N PHE A 168 -9.14 -5.13 16.65
CA PHE A 168 -9.20 -3.68 16.45
C PHE A 168 -8.73 -2.83 17.64
N ASN A 169 -8.71 -3.38 18.85
CA ASN A 169 -8.21 -2.70 20.04
C ASN A 169 -7.08 -3.47 20.75
N SER A 170 -6.44 -4.41 20.02
CA SER A 170 -5.36 -5.26 20.54
C SER A 170 -5.75 -6.01 21.83
N TRP A 171 -7.03 -6.37 21.96
CA TRP A 171 -7.57 -7.11 23.10
C TRP A 171 -7.35 -6.41 24.45
N CYS A 172 -7.47 -5.08 24.48
CA CYS A 172 -7.02 -4.26 25.62
C CYS A 172 -7.82 -4.45 26.91
N GLY A 173 -8.98 -5.09 26.88
CA GLY A 173 -9.83 -5.41 28.03
C GLY A 173 -10.83 -4.30 28.38
N THR A 174 -10.39 -3.07 28.57
CA THR A 174 -11.23 -1.96 29.07
C THR A 174 -11.32 -0.75 28.15
N CYS A 175 -10.80 -0.84 26.91
CA CYS A 175 -10.75 0.30 25.98
C CYS A 175 -12.11 0.67 25.40
N ASN A 176 -13.01 -0.28 25.20
CA ASN A 176 -14.30 -0.06 24.58
C ASN A 176 -15.44 -0.50 25.49
N PRO A 177 -15.81 0.32 26.49
CA PRO A 177 -16.97 0.05 27.33
C PRO A 177 -18.27 0.21 26.52
N MET A 178 -19.24 -0.63 26.86
CA MET A 178 -20.59 -0.54 26.37
C MET A 178 -21.50 0.17 27.40
N THR A 179 -22.66 0.59 27.01
CA THR A 179 -23.62 1.30 27.86
C THR A 179 -25.01 0.68 27.76
N ASP A 180 -25.73 0.74 28.87
CA ASP A 180 -27.13 0.35 29.00
C ASP A 180 -27.84 1.49 29.76
N PRO A 181 -28.24 2.58 29.08
CA PRO A 181 -28.73 3.80 29.71
C PRO A 181 -30.16 3.70 30.25
N ASP A 182 -30.97 2.78 29.76
CA ASP A 182 -32.36 2.57 30.15
C ASP A 182 -32.55 1.37 31.08
N GLY A 183 -31.48 0.59 31.30
CA GLY A 183 -31.44 -0.52 32.28
C GLY A 183 -32.22 -1.75 31.86
N ASP A 184 -32.40 -1.94 30.55
CA ASP A 184 -33.12 -3.08 29.98
C ASP A 184 -32.24 -4.33 29.79
N SER A 185 -31.00 -4.26 30.22
CA SER A 185 -29.94 -5.27 30.07
C SER A 185 -29.43 -5.46 28.64
N ILE A 186 -29.77 -4.56 27.71
CA ILE A 186 -29.21 -4.54 26.37
C ILE A 186 -28.09 -3.51 26.29
N TRP A 187 -26.87 -4.00 26.27
CA TRP A 187 -25.68 -3.16 26.25
C TRP A 187 -25.28 -2.85 24.80
N THR A 188 -24.95 -1.58 24.52
CA THR A 188 -24.59 -1.10 23.20
C THR A 188 -23.34 -0.25 23.17
N THR A 189 -22.59 -0.29 22.07
CA THR A 189 -21.55 0.67 21.72
C THR A 189 -21.37 0.74 20.21
N THR A 190 -20.99 1.92 19.70
CA THR A 190 -20.72 2.11 18.28
C THR A 190 -19.28 2.57 18.09
N LEU A 191 -18.52 1.87 17.29
CA LEU A 191 -17.11 2.13 17.02
C LEU A 191 -16.92 2.41 15.54
N ALA A 192 -16.06 3.38 15.22
CA ALA A 192 -15.52 3.55 13.88
C ALA A 192 -14.40 2.53 13.69
N LEU A 193 -14.55 1.61 12.75
CA LEU A 193 -13.62 0.50 12.52
C LEU A 193 -13.24 0.45 11.05
N ASP A 194 -11.97 0.15 10.76
CA ASP A 194 -11.49 -0.04 9.40
C ASP A 194 -12.14 -1.27 8.75
N THR A 195 -12.24 -1.25 7.43
CA THR A 195 -12.73 -2.42 6.67
C THR A 195 -11.73 -3.57 6.75
N GLY A 196 -12.24 -4.78 6.89
CA GLY A 196 -11.41 -5.98 6.95
C GLY A 196 -12.02 -7.08 7.78
N SER A 197 -11.29 -8.18 7.93
CA SER A 197 -11.64 -9.28 8.83
C SER A 197 -11.20 -8.94 10.24
N MET A 198 -12.08 -9.10 11.22
CA MET A 198 -11.78 -8.88 12.63
C MET A 198 -12.30 -10.03 13.48
N GLU A 199 -11.58 -10.34 14.53
CA GLU A 199 -12.01 -11.22 15.60
C GLU A 199 -12.41 -10.37 16.80
N TRP A 200 -13.49 -10.71 17.45
CA TRP A 200 -14.00 -9.97 18.61
C TRP A 200 -14.83 -10.84 19.54
N LYS A 201 -15.01 -10.39 20.78
CA LYS A 201 -15.92 -10.97 21.78
C LYS A 201 -16.34 -9.94 22.81
N PHE A 202 -17.41 -10.26 23.54
CA PHE A 202 -17.79 -9.51 24.75
C PHE A 202 -17.04 -10.00 25.97
N THR A 203 -16.69 -9.05 26.85
CA THR A 203 -16.02 -9.33 28.12
C THR A 203 -16.68 -8.51 29.23
N LEU A 204 -16.53 -8.96 30.47
CA LEU A 204 -17.08 -8.31 31.68
C LEU A 204 -15.94 -7.80 32.52
N ASP A 205 -16.08 -6.54 33.03
CA ASP A 205 -15.12 -5.91 33.94
C ASP A 205 -13.66 -6.14 33.50
N GLY A 206 -13.38 -5.83 32.25
CA GLY A 206 -12.14 -6.17 31.54
C GLY A 206 -12.13 -7.63 31.11
N TRP A 207 -11.34 -8.48 31.75
CA TRP A 207 -11.23 -9.92 31.45
C TRP A 207 -11.69 -10.80 32.64
N THR A 208 -12.51 -10.28 33.55
CA THR A 208 -13.03 -11.07 34.69
C THR A 208 -13.91 -12.23 34.23
N ALA A 209 -14.69 -12.01 33.17
CA ALA A 209 -15.39 -13.06 32.43
C ALA A 209 -15.42 -12.68 30.95
N GLN A 210 -15.69 -13.67 30.10
CA GLN A 210 -15.74 -13.50 28.64
C GLN A 210 -16.79 -14.41 28.02
N GLU A 211 -17.29 -14.03 26.87
CA GLU A 211 -18.10 -14.85 26.01
C GLU A 211 -17.33 -16.09 25.54
N ASN A 212 -17.97 -17.26 25.60
CA ASN A 212 -17.41 -18.52 25.12
C ASN A 212 -18.39 -19.13 24.12
N PHE A 213 -17.94 -19.31 22.90
CA PHE A 213 -18.67 -20.06 21.87
C PHE A 213 -18.42 -21.56 22.09
N THR A 214 -19.47 -22.33 22.26
CA THR A 214 -19.44 -23.81 22.42
C THR A 214 -19.90 -24.49 21.14
#